data_57da7a2b266a220151691ac500b24b7c
#
_entry.id   57da7a2b266a220151691ac500b24b7c
#
_cell.length_a   1.000
_cell.length_b   1.000
_cell.length_c   1.000
_cell.angle_alpha   90.00
_cell.angle_beta   90.00
_cell.angle_gamma   90.00
#
_symmetry.space_group_name_H-M   'P 1'
#
loop_
_entity.id
_entity.type
_entity.pdbx_description
1 polymer ?
#
loop_
_entity_poly.entity_id
_entity_poly.type
_entity_poly.pdbx_seq_one_letter_code
_entity_poly.pdbx_strand_id
1 'polypeptide(L)'
;MDFEKELEALIFNMRGENEVYFDSFCDSVMLTDYECENGIWTGALQKALNEHSTIIIPSGEYTLDGSIIIPSGRKIIANDGAIIRLAQGVKVLMMKNSNTVDGTHFPIVNHERNEGIYIQGGTWVDWCEHRMGYGKSGMSDSERSLYGISTMMLFECVDRLVLRDMVFRNCGGFAIQLGEIKNAVIEDIRFESCFADGVHINGNVENIYVGRISGEVGDDLVAFNMFDWQDSSINFGPCKNVICENLTLSKSSHYKALRIETGIYTFDDGSVVDCALNNAIFRKIRGIKTFKLYCQTPVYFPDNGPERAGVGSGDNILFEDIEIDLDSPIDLLDEYLTSHPIKGTIAGFELGTNIGNLYLRNIDITLHRDSYPLSYLACIGPKSVRFENGGEVFDPYLSSRVENLHLENIRINGDAPSDITPYIKEIVFDRLYDDIPSTGCGKIENIFYK
;
A
#
# COMPACT_ATOMS: atom_id res chain seq x y z
N MET A 1 12.14 -0.35 -22.34
CA MET A 1 12.26 1.11 -22.08
C MET A 1 13.55 1.33 -21.30
N ASP A 2 14.20 2.47 -21.43
CA ASP A 2 15.49 2.66 -20.75
C ASP A 2 15.32 2.68 -19.23
N PHE A 3 14.28 3.38 -18.72
CA PHE A 3 13.99 3.44 -17.28
C PHE A 3 13.73 2.06 -16.67
N GLU A 4 13.06 1.15 -17.39
CA GLU A 4 12.75 -0.20 -16.94
C GLU A 4 14.02 -1.00 -16.64
N LYS A 5 14.98 -0.99 -17.59
CA LYS A 5 16.25 -1.68 -17.41
C LYS A 5 17.10 -1.09 -16.29
N GLU A 6 17.10 0.23 -16.19
CA GLU A 6 17.83 0.95 -15.13
C GLU A 6 17.24 0.63 -13.77
N LEU A 7 15.89 0.63 -13.65
CA LEU A 7 15.19 0.30 -12.41
C LEU A 7 15.40 -1.16 -12.02
N GLU A 8 15.30 -2.10 -12.98
CA GLU A 8 15.56 -3.52 -12.71
C GLU A 8 16.99 -3.75 -12.23
N ALA A 9 17.98 -3.10 -12.84
CA ALA A 9 19.37 -3.18 -12.42
C ALA A 9 19.59 -2.57 -11.03
N LEU A 10 18.97 -1.44 -10.75
CA LEU A 10 19.04 -0.76 -9.44
C LEU A 10 18.49 -1.67 -8.33
N ILE A 11 17.28 -2.19 -8.53
CA ILE A 11 16.62 -3.04 -7.54
C ILE A 11 17.35 -4.38 -7.36
N PHE A 12 17.86 -4.96 -8.46
CA PHE A 12 18.67 -6.18 -8.38
C PHE A 12 19.94 -5.96 -7.53
N ASN A 13 20.65 -4.85 -7.74
CA ASN A 13 21.84 -4.52 -6.97
C ASN A 13 21.51 -4.26 -5.50
N MET A 14 20.47 -3.47 -5.23
CA MET A 14 19.99 -3.18 -3.87
C MET A 14 19.67 -4.47 -3.09
N ARG A 15 19.00 -5.43 -3.73
CA ARG A 15 18.70 -6.74 -3.12
C ARG A 15 19.98 -7.51 -2.80
N GLY A 16 20.94 -7.53 -3.73
CA GLY A 16 22.25 -8.16 -3.49
C GLY A 16 23.05 -7.51 -2.37
N GLU A 17 23.03 -6.20 -2.27
CA GLU A 17 23.67 -5.45 -1.19
C GLU A 17 23.03 -5.76 0.17
N ASN A 18 21.70 -5.87 0.24
CA ASN A 18 20.99 -6.28 1.45
C ASN A 18 21.38 -7.70 1.90
N GLU A 19 21.45 -8.66 0.97
CA GLU A 19 21.88 -10.03 1.31
C GLU A 19 23.31 -10.04 1.90
N VAL A 20 24.26 -9.36 1.24
CA VAL A 20 25.64 -9.26 1.72
C VAL A 20 25.71 -8.61 3.11
N TYR A 21 24.91 -7.56 3.33
CA TYR A 21 24.86 -6.87 4.63
C TYR A 21 24.41 -7.81 5.75
N PHE A 22 23.27 -8.52 5.55
CA PHE A 22 22.71 -9.41 6.58
C PHE A 22 23.48 -10.72 6.74
N ASP A 23 24.19 -11.19 5.72
CA ASP A 23 25.07 -12.35 5.81
C ASP A 23 26.33 -12.10 6.66
N SER A 24 26.65 -10.83 6.89
CA SER A 24 27.74 -10.45 7.79
C SER A 24 27.44 -10.65 9.29
N PHE A 25 26.17 -10.92 9.65
CA PHE A 25 25.75 -11.08 11.05
C PHE A 25 26.11 -12.47 11.55
N CYS A 26 27.14 -12.55 12.38
CA CYS A 26 27.72 -13.83 12.87
C CYS A 26 27.27 -14.24 14.27
N ASP A 27 26.77 -13.26 15.06
CA ASP A 27 26.34 -13.53 16.44
C ASP A 27 24.88 -13.96 16.46
N SER A 28 24.64 -15.23 16.80
CA SER A 28 23.31 -15.82 16.78
C SER A 28 22.97 -16.55 18.06
N VAL A 29 21.68 -16.53 18.43
CA VAL A 29 21.14 -17.21 19.60
C VAL A 29 19.79 -17.85 19.27
N MET A 30 19.49 -18.99 19.92
CA MET A 30 18.14 -19.55 19.87
C MET A 30 17.26 -18.84 20.90
N LEU A 31 16.03 -18.48 20.51
CA LEU A 31 15.08 -17.86 21.45
C LEU A 31 14.84 -18.77 22.68
N THR A 32 14.88 -20.07 22.48
CA THR A 32 14.70 -21.07 23.55
C THR A 32 15.87 -21.17 24.54
N ASP A 33 16.98 -20.47 24.30
CA ASP A 33 18.07 -20.33 25.29
C ASP A 33 17.72 -19.30 26.39
N TYR A 34 16.61 -18.59 26.22
CA TYR A 34 16.05 -17.65 27.19
C TYR A 34 14.83 -18.23 27.87
N GLU A 35 14.66 -17.93 29.15
CA GLU A 35 13.48 -18.33 29.91
C GLU A 35 12.27 -17.44 29.58
N CYS A 36 11.15 -18.07 29.27
CA CYS A 36 9.87 -17.37 29.19
C CYS A 36 9.22 -17.26 30.57
N GLU A 37 8.44 -16.21 30.78
CA GLU A 37 7.71 -16.01 32.03
C GLU A 37 6.25 -16.46 31.85
N ASN A 38 5.84 -17.50 32.59
CA ASN A 38 4.47 -18.06 32.52
C ASN A 38 3.96 -18.37 31.09
N GLY A 39 4.85 -18.83 30.21
CA GLY A 39 4.53 -19.08 28.80
C GLY A 39 4.52 -17.84 27.92
N ILE A 40 4.86 -16.67 28.46
CA ILE A 40 4.97 -15.39 27.72
C ILE A 40 6.43 -15.17 27.32
N TRP A 41 6.64 -14.89 26.03
CA TRP A 41 7.95 -14.77 25.41
C TRP A 41 8.39 -13.33 25.14
N THR A 42 7.56 -12.33 25.42
CA THR A 42 7.85 -10.90 25.14
C THR A 42 9.20 -10.49 25.72
N GLY A 43 9.42 -10.72 27.03
CA GLY A 43 10.67 -10.36 27.69
C GLY A 43 11.88 -11.14 27.18
N ALA A 44 11.72 -12.44 26.90
CA ALA A 44 12.77 -13.30 26.36
C ALA A 44 13.22 -12.83 24.94
N LEU A 45 12.25 -12.60 24.05
CA LEU A 45 12.54 -12.13 22.68
C LEU A 45 13.17 -10.74 22.70
N GLN A 46 12.66 -9.81 23.51
CA GLN A 46 13.22 -8.47 23.64
C GLN A 46 14.67 -8.51 24.16
N LYS A 47 14.94 -9.37 25.16
CA LYS A 47 16.29 -9.53 25.71
C LYS A 47 17.24 -10.11 24.66
N ALA A 48 16.82 -11.15 23.94
CA ALA A 48 17.61 -11.73 22.84
C ALA A 48 17.96 -10.68 21.78
N LEU A 49 16.99 -9.85 21.37
CA LEU A 49 17.20 -8.77 20.40
C LEU A 49 18.15 -7.68 20.91
N ASN A 50 18.20 -7.43 22.21
CA ASN A 50 19.11 -6.46 22.77
C ASN A 50 20.56 -6.97 22.83
N GLU A 51 20.74 -8.28 23.03
CA GLU A 51 22.04 -8.91 23.26
C GLU A 51 22.71 -9.45 21.98
N HIS A 52 21.91 -9.90 20.97
CA HIS A 52 22.42 -10.58 19.78
C HIS A 52 21.95 -9.95 18.47
N SER A 53 22.75 -10.11 17.42
CA SER A 53 22.40 -9.61 16.08
C SER A 53 21.43 -10.53 15.32
N THR A 54 21.46 -11.84 15.59
CA THR A 54 20.59 -12.82 14.96
C THR A 54 19.86 -13.66 16.01
N ILE A 55 18.53 -13.65 15.93
CA ILE A 55 17.67 -14.45 16.80
C ILE A 55 17.00 -15.54 15.96
N ILE A 56 17.18 -16.78 16.34
CA ILE A 56 16.55 -17.94 15.74
C ILE A 56 15.36 -18.35 16.61
N ILE A 57 14.17 -18.37 16.03
CA ILE A 57 12.94 -18.83 16.69
C ILE A 57 12.65 -20.25 16.17
N PRO A 58 12.86 -21.30 16.98
CA PRO A 58 12.58 -22.68 16.56
C PRO A 58 11.10 -22.93 16.29
N SER A 59 10.78 -24.09 15.72
CA SER A 59 9.39 -24.57 15.64
C SER A 59 8.77 -24.62 17.04
N GLY A 60 7.56 -24.11 17.19
CA GLY A 60 6.84 -23.99 18.47
C GLY A 60 5.86 -22.83 18.50
N GLU A 61 5.19 -22.65 19.64
CA GLU A 61 4.26 -21.55 19.88
C GLU A 61 4.84 -20.54 20.88
N TYR A 62 4.80 -19.27 20.50
CA TYR A 62 5.40 -18.16 21.24
C TYR A 62 4.37 -17.06 21.44
N THR A 63 3.86 -16.92 22.67
CA THR A 63 2.87 -15.92 23.00
C THR A 63 3.54 -14.62 23.46
N LEU A 64 3.11 -13.51 22.89
CA LEU A 64 3.55 -12.17 23.23
C LEU A 64 2.39 -11.40 23.89
N ASP A 65 2.68 -10.70 24.96
CA ASP A 65 1.73 -9.84 25.67
C ASP A 65 2.10 -8.34 25.62
N GLY A 66 3.09 -8.00 24.82
CA GLY A 66 3.59 -6.64 24.61
C GLY A 66 4.29 -6.49 23.28
N SER A 67 4.59 -5.26 22.92
CA SER A 67 5.31 -4.92 21.69
C SER A 67 6.77 -5.35 21.77
N ILE A 68 7.28 -5.84 20.65
CA ILE A 68 8.71 -6.08 20.43
C ILE A 68 9.31 -4.88 19.73
N ILE A 69 10.35 -4.30 20.33
CA ILE A 69 11.08 -3.16 19.82
C ILE A 69 12.37 -3.64 19.16
N ILE A 70 12.51 -3.44 17.86
CA ILE A 70 13.65 -3.96 17.08
C ILE A 70 14.71 -2.87 16.91
N PRO A 71 15.90 -3.02 17.48
CA PRO A 71 17.03 -2.12 17.27
C PRO A 71 17.61 -2.24 15.84
N SER A 72 18.48 -1.32 15.45
CA SER A 72 19.30 -1.46 14.25
C SER A 72 20.18 -2.72 14.28
N GLY A 73 20.47 -3.27 13.12
CA GLY A 73 21.35 -4.42 12.97
C GLY A 73 20.78 -5.71 13.56
N ARG A 74 19.51 -6.02 13.26
CA ARG A 74 18.84 -7.23 13.79
C ARG A 74 18.28 -8.11 12.70
N LYS A 75 18.48 -9.42 12.89
CA LYS A 75 17.97 -10.47 12.03
C LYS A 75 17.16 -11.47 12.87
N ILE A 76 15.89 -11.66 12.53
CA ILE A 76 15.00 -12.65 13.14
C ILE A 76 14.74 -13.74 12.10
N ILE A 77 15.04 -14.97 12.44
CA ILE A 77 14.76 -16.16 11.61
C ILE A 77 13.79 -17.05 12.38
N ALA A 78 12.54 -17.07 11.97
CA ALA A 78 11.55 -17.97 12.52
C ALA A 78 11.48 -19.24 11.64
N ASN A 79 11.84 -20.36 12.20
CA ASN A 79 11.87 -21.64 11.47
C ASN A 79 10.47 -22.09 11.07
N ASP A 80 10.40 -23.04 10.16
CA ASP A 80 9.15 -23.69 9.79
C ASP A 80 8.44 -24.25 11.04
N GLY A 81 7.14 -23.94 11.16
CA GLY A 81 6.33 -24.32 12.33
C GLY A 81 6.49 -23.41 13.55
N ALA A 82 7.25 -22.31 13.46
CA ALA A 82 7.21 -21.27 14.48
C ALA A 82 5.93 -20.43 14.34
N ILE A 83 5.16 -20.34 15.42
CA ILE A 83 3.93 -19.56 15.50
C ILE A 83 4.10 -18.51 16.60
N ILE A 84 4.16 -17.25 16.18
CA ILE A 84 4.30 -16.11 17.08
C ILE A 84 2.94 -15.40 17.14
N ARG A 85 2.36 -15.33 18.34
CA ARG A 85 1.01 -14.76 18.50
C ARG A 85 0.92 -13.71 19.58
N LEU A 86 0.07 -12.72 19.36
CA LEU A 86 -0.38 -11.84 20.44
C LEU A 86 -1.37 -12.58 21.35
N ALA A 87 -1.24 -12.38 22.65
CA ALA A 87 -2.21 -12.88 23.61
C ALA A 87 -3.58 -12.26 23.38
N GLN A 88 -4.62 -13.02 23.66
CA GLN A 88 -6.01 -12.59 23.47
C GLN A 88 -6.30 -11.29 24.22
N GLY A 89 -6.82 -10.31 23.51
CA GLY A 89 -7.23 -9.02 24.08
C GLY A 89 -6.09 -8.02 24.31
N VAL A 90 -4.84 -8.38 23.99
CA VAL A 90 -3.70 -7.45 24.06
C VAL A 90 -3.75 -6.47 22.88
N LYS A 91 -3.80 -5.17 23.19
CA LYS A 91 -4.00 -4.08 22.22
C LYS A 91 -2.67 -3.35 21.98
N VAL A 92 -1.71 -4.00 21.34
CA VAL A 92 -0.40 -3.42 21.03
C VAL A 92 0.00 -3.71 19.60
N LEU A 93 0.92 -2.92 19.04
CA LEU A 93 1.66 -3.32 17.86
C LEU A 93 2.50 -4.56 18.22
N MET A 94 2.44 -5.63 17.45
CA MET A 94 3.27 -6.81 17.74
C MET A 94 4.75 -6.47 17.63
N MET A 95 5.12 -5.71 16.59
CA MET A 95 6.51 -5.27 16.38
C MET A 95 6.58 -3.85 15.85
N LYS A 96 7.60 -3.12 16.29
CA LYS A 96 8.03 -1.85 15.71
C LYS A 96 9.55 -1.68 15.82
N ASN A 97 10.14 -0.84 14.98
CA ASN A 97 11.55 -0.50 15.14
C ASN A 97 11.77 0.52 16.27
N SER A 98 12.99 0.59 16.78
CA SER A 98 13.30 1.42 17.96
C SER A 98 13.17 2.92 17.73
N ASN A 99 13.33 3.39 16.50
CA ASN A 99 13.28 4.81 16.16
C ASN A 99 11.92 5.24 15.60
N THR A 100 10.88 4.45 15.80
CA THR A 100 9.50 4.82 15.48
C THR A 100 9.10 6.03 16.30
N VAL A 101 8.56 7.06 15.64
CA VAL A 101 8.10 8.30 16.27
C VAL A 101 6.62 8.21 16.60
N ASP A 102 6.28 8.54 17.83
CA ASP A 102 4.90 8.51 18.29
C ASP A 102 4.13 9.74 17.80
N GLY A 103 2.96 9.52 17.24
CA GLY A 103 1.93 10.55 17.09
C GLY A 103 2.15 11.59 15.99
N THR A 104 3.06 11.41 15.06
CA THR A 104 3.23 12.33 13.94
C THR A 104 2.60 11.81 12.67
N HIS A 105 1.74 12.64 12.08
CA HIS A 105 1.15 12.41 10.76
C HIS A 105 1.80 13.28 9.67
N PHE A 106 2.95 13.85 9.95
CA PHE A 106 3.66 14.78 9.06
C PHE A 106 4.96 14.17 8.56
N PRO A 107 5.46 14.62 7.40
CA PRO A 107 6.77 14.18 6.92
C PRO A 107 7.80 14.34 8.03
N ILE A 108 8.44 13.23 8.38
CA ILE A 108 9.47 13.24 9.42
C ILE A 108 10.75 13.72 8.76
N VAL A 109 11.20 14.89 9.20
CA VAL A 109 12.40 15.52 8.68
C VAL A 109 13.51 15.39 9.72
N ASN A 110 14.70 14.96 9.28
CA ASN A 110 15.89 14.82 10.14
C ASN A 110 15.74 13.83 11.30
N HIS A 111 15.03 12.75 11.06
CA HIS A 111 14.86 11.67 12.01
C HIS A 111 16.03 10.67 11.93
N GLU A 112 16.47 10.15 13.08
CA GLU A 112 17.49 9.11 13.13
C GLU A 112 16.92 7.79 12.58
N ARG A 113 17.59 7.21 11.57
CA ARG A 113 17.16 5.98 10.93
C ARG A 113 17.64 4.75 11.69
N ASN A 114 16.81 3.74 11.78
CA ASN A 114 17.31 2.39 12.01
C ASN A 114 18.00 1.88 10.75
N GLU A 115 19.06 1.15 10.91
CA GLU A 115 19.76 0.49 9.81
C GLU A 115 19.75 -1.03 9.98
N GLY A 116 19.27 -1.74 8.96
CA GLY A 116 19.32 -3.17 8.91
C GLY A 116 18.33 -3.87 9.84
N ILE A 117 17.13 -4.14 9.34
CA ILE A 117 16.13 -5.01 9.98
C ILE A 117 15.76 -6.12 9.00
N TYR A 118 15.91 -7.37 9.43
CA TYR A 118 15.60 -8.54 8.65
C TYR A 118 14.70 -9.48 9.45
N ILE A 119 13.55 -9.84 8.88
CA ILE A 119 12.64 -10.83 9.48
C ILE A 119 12.29 -11.84 8.41
N GLN A 120 12.53 -13.11 8.72
CA GLN A 120 12.23 -14.21 7.82
C GLN A 120 11.47 -15.32 8.54
N GLY A 121 10.46 -15.85 7.84
CA GLY A 121 9.75 -17.07 8.25
C GLY A 121 8.68 -16.83 9.31
N GLY A 122 8.14 -17.94 9.79
CA GLY A 122 7.14 -17.98 10.84
C GLY A 122 5.72 -17.63 10.44
N THR A 123 4.80 -17.98 11.31
CA THR A 123 3.40 -17.56 11.25
C THR A 123 3.13 -16.54 12.34
N TRP A 124 2.75 -15.36 11.95
CA TRP A 124 2.51 -14.22 12.82
C TRP A 124 1.00 -14.02 13.00
N VAL A 125 0.51 -14.18 14.21
CA VAL A 125 -0.94 -14.30 14.49
C VAL A 125 -1.39 -13.17 15.40
N ASP A 126 -2.33 -12.36 14.89
CA ASP A 126 -3.12 -11.47 15.74
C ASP A 126 -4.31 -12.23 16.34
N TRP A 127 -5.04 -11.64 17.27
CA TRP A 127 -6.21 -12.25 17.91
C TRP A 127 -7.55 -11.73 17.36
N CYS A 128 -7.53 -10.91 16.32
CA CYS A 128 -8.74 -10.26 15.82
C CYS A 128 -9.63 -11.22 15.02
N GLU A 129 -10.95 -11.04 15.14
CA GLU A 129 -11.97 -11.79 14.42
C GLU A 129 -12.72 -10.94 13.38
N HIS A 130 -12.41 -9.62 13.33
CA HIS A 130 -12.99 -8.66 12.41
C HIS A 130 -12.07 -7.44 12.26
N ARG A 131 -12.38 -6.58 11.29
CA ARG A 131 -11.66 -5.33 11.10
C ARG A 131 -11.76 -4.48 12.38
N MET A 132 -10.62 -4.09 12.90
CA MET A 132 -10.54 -3.13 13.98
C MET A 132 -10.72 -1.73 13.40
N GLY A 133 -11.58 -0.95 14.00
CA GLY A 133 -11.83 0.42 13.55
C GLY A 133 -10.60 1.31 13.65
N TYR A 134 -10.67 2.41 12.94
CA TYR A 134 -9.71 3.51 13.08
C TYR A 134 -9.62 3.95 14.54
N GLY A 135 -8.48 4.46 14.98
CA GLY A 135 -8.08 4.66 16.38
C GLY A 135 -9.07 5.22 17.38
N LYS A 136 -10.17 5.83 16.92
CA LYS A 136 -11.24 6.35 17.79
C LYS A 136 -12.29 5.29 18.16
N SER A 137 -12.26 4.12 17.57
CA SER A 137 -13.24 3.08 17.80
C SER A 137 -12.61 1.78 18.31
N GLY A 138 -12.45 1.63 19.60
CA GLY A 138 -12.20 0.34 20.25
C GLY A 138 -10.76 -0.01 20.58
N MET A 139 -9.73 0.62 19.97
CA MET A 139 -8.33 0.43 20.32
C MET A 139 -7.62 1.74 20.71
N SER A 140 -8.40 2.76 21.09
CA SER A 140 -7.94 4.12 21.34
C SER A 140 -6.91 4.27 22.46
N ASP A 141 -6.86 3.33 23.38
CA ASP A 141 -6.05 3.45 24.59
C ASP A 141 -4.79 2.57 24.53
N SER A 142 -4.37 2.18 23.33
CA SER A 142 -3.25 1.26 23.14
C SER A 142 -2.22 1.83 22.19
N GLU A 143 -1.02 1.25 22.18
CA GLU A 143 0.03 1.56 21.20
C GLU A 143 -0.43 1.36 19.75
N ARG A 144 -1.42 0.49 19.50
CA ARG A 144 -2.02 0.30 18.18
C ARG A 144 -2.75 1.51 17.64
N SER A 145 -3.15 2.43 18.51
CA SER A 145 -3.81 3.66 18.12
C SER A 145 -2.87 4.84 17.96
N LEU A 146 -1.57 4.68 18.11
CA LEU A 146 -0.58 5.76 18.00
C LEU A 146 -0.74 6.56 16.71
N TYR A 147 -1.08 5.87 15.61
CA TYR A 147 -1.24 6.44 14.29
C TYR A 147 -2.68 6.40 13.78
N GLY A 148 -3.65 6.28 14.67
CA GLY A 148 -5.05 6.31 14.32
C GLY A 148 -5.61 4.98 13.80
N ILE A 149 -4.83 4.16 13.12
CA ILE A 149 -5.27 2.86 12.64
C ILE A 149 -4.42 1.73 13.25
N SER A 150 -5.10 0.62 13.54
CA SER A 150 -4.43 -0.57 14.07
C SER A 150 -3.55 -1.18 13.01
N THR A 151 -2.29 -1.44 13.33
CA THR A 151 -1.40 -2.25 12.52
C THR A 151 -0.72 -3.32 13.37
N MET A 152 -0.32 -4.45 12.77
CA MET A 152 0.35 -5.51 13.48
C MET A 152 1.85 -5.28 13.56
N MET A 153 2.48 -4.93 12.43
CA MET A 153 3.91 -4.58 12.37
C MET A 153 4.09 -3.20 11.75
N LEU A 154 4.87 -2.36 12.40
CA LEU A 154 5.17 -1.00 11.98
C LEU A 154 6.67 -0.78 11.83
N PHE A 155 7.07 -0.33 10.64
CA PHE A 155 8.46 0.07 10.38
C PHE A 155 8.49 1.47 9.81
N GLU A 156 9.21 2.34 10.49
CA GLU A 156 9.32 3.75 10.15
C GLU A 156 10.77 4.23 10.25
N CYS A 157 11.22 5.05 9.31
CA CYS A 157 12.60 5.54 9.27
C CYS A 157 13.63 4.41 9.28
N VAL A 158 13.52 3.47 8.35
CA VAL A 158 14.45 2.32 8.24
C VAL A 158 15.18 2.36 6.91
N ASP A 159 16.49 2.15 6.96
CA ASP A 159 17.31 1.79 5.80
C ASP A 159 17.65 0.29 5.86
N ARG A 160 17.55 -0.42 4.74
CA ARG A 160 17.69 -1.89 4.65
C ARG A 160 16.67 -2.66 5.49
N LEU A 161 15.44 -2.71 5.00
CA LEU A 161 14.39 -3.54 5.57
C LEU A 161 14.17 -4.78 4.69
N VAL A 162 14.24 -5.97 5.29
CA VAL A 162 13.89 -7.24 4.61
C VAL A 162 12.84 -7.97 5.40
N LEU A 163 11.67 -8.21 4.79
CA LEU A 163 10.59 -9.03 5.32
C LEU A 163 10.29 -10.12 4.30
N ARG A 164 10.48 -11.40 4.64
CA ARG A 164 10.28 -12.50 3.70
C ARG A 164 9.80 -13.81 4.33
N ASP A 165 9.22 -14.66 3.48
CA ASP A 165 8.76 -16.02 3.84
C ASP A 165 7.77 -16.05 5.02
N MET A 166 6.93 -15.03 5.17
CA MET A 166 6.08 -14.85 6.35
C MET A 166 4.61 -15.20 6.06
N VAL A 167 3.92 -15.69 7.08
CA VAL A 167 2.46 -15.87 7.05
C VAL A 167 1.82 -15.00 8.12
N PHE A 168 0.82 -14.21 7.75
CA PHE A 168 0.05 -13.36 8.66
C PHE A 168 -1.37 -13.91 8.81
N ARG A 169 -1.88 -13.95 10.05
CA ARG A 169 -3.24 -14.41 10.35
C ARG A 169 -3.98 -13.47 11.27
N ASN A 170 -5.28 -13.31 11.00
CA ASN A 170 -6.24 -12.63 11.87
C ASN A 170 -5.86 -11.18 12.21
N CYS A 171 -5.21 -10.48 11.26
CA CYS A 171 -4.80 -9.11 11.49
C CYS A 171 -6.01 -8.18 11.48
N GLY A 172 -6.28 -7.50 12.59
CA GLY A 172 -7.44 -6.62 12.72
C GLY A 172 -7.30 -5.29 11.98
N GLY A 173 -6.07 -4.80 11.84
CA GLY A 173 -5.68 -3.63 11.05
C GLY A 173 -4.78 -4.02 9.90
N PHE A 174 -3.91 -3.12 9.47
CA PHE A 174 -2.86 -3.44 8.50
C PHE A 174 -1.95 -4.53 9.05
N ALA A 175 -1.58 -5.52 8.23
CA ALA A 175 -0.64 -6.53 8.69
C ALA A 175 0.78 -5.93 8.80
N ILE A 176 1.21 -5.19 7.78
CA ILE A 176 2.50 -4.50 7.73
C ILE A 176 2.24 -3.05 7.32
N GLN A 177 2.75 -2.10 8.09
CA GLN A 177 2.75 -0.68 7.73
C GLN A 177 4.18 -0.14 7.68
N LEU A 178 4.47 0.58 6.60
CA LEU A 178 5.79 1.10 6.29
C LEU A 178 5.72 2.61 6.02
N GLY A 179 6.74 3.36 6.47
CA GLY A 179 6.88 4.77 6.12
C GLY A 179 8.33 5.24 6.27
N GLU A 180 8.78 6.19 5.44
CA GLU A 180 10.15 6.70 5.44
C GLU A 180 11.21 5.58 5.26
N ILE A 181 10.99 4.69 4.30
CA ILE A 181 11.80 3.48 4.10
C ILE A 181 12.75 3.64 2.91
N LYS A 182 13.97 3.13 3.06
CA LYS A 182 14.94 3.00 1.97
C LYS A 182 15.43 1.56 1.84
N ASN A 183 15.70 1.14 0.60
CA ASN A 183 16.34 -0.13 0.29
C ASN A 183 15.61 -1.34 0.88
N ALA A 184 14.32 -1.48 0.59
CA ALA A 184 13.47 -2.52 1.17
C ALA A 184 13.19 -3.70 0.23
N VAL A 185 13.07 -4.88 0.83
CA VAL A 185 12.63 -6.13 0.18
C VAL A 185 11.49 -6.73 1.00
N ILE A 186 10.30 -6.81 0.40
CA ILE A 186 9.09 -7.39 1.01
C ILE A 186 8.64 -8.51 0.07
N GLU A 187 8.88 -9.77 0.44
CA GLU A 187 8.64 -10.86 -0.50
C GLU A 187 8.20 -12.17 0.17
N ASP A 188 7.55 -13.03 -0.62
CA ASP A 188 7.10 -14.36 -0.17
C ASP A 188 6.20 -14.27 1.08
N ILE A 189 5.21 -13.37 1.04
CA ILE A 189 4.29 -13.16 2.16
C ILE A 189 2.89 -13.64 1.79
N ARG A 190 2.28 -14.36 2.73
CA ARG A 190 0.91 -14.84 2.61
C ARG A 190 0.03 -14.31 3.73
N PHE A 191 -1.11 -13.76 3.37
CA PHE A 191 -2.14 -13.28 4.30
C PHE A 191 -3.28 -14.30 4.41
N GLU A 192 -3.67 -14.62 5.64
CA GLU A 192 -4.77 -15.52 5.94
C GLU A 192 -5.74 -14.81 6.90
N SER A 193 -6.95 -14.50 6.43
CA SER A 193 -7.99 -13.80 7.22
C SER A 193 -7.50 -12.47 7.82
N CYS A 194 -6.81 -11.64 7.03
CA CYS A 194 -6.49 -10.27 7.40
C CYS A 194 -7.65 -9.35 7.03
N PHE A 195 -8.03 -8.43 7.92
CA PHE A 195 -9.28 -7.68 7.82
C PHE A 195 -9.10 -6.26 7.27
N ALA A 196 -7.88 -5.81 7.06
CA ALA A 196 -7.50 -4.56 6.39
C ALA A 196 -6.41 -4.86 5.35
N ASP A 197 -5.48 -3.91 5.10
CA ASP A 197 -4.43 -4.11 4.10
C ASP A 197 -3.42 -5.18 4.51
N GLY A 198 -2.86 -5.84 3.51
CA GLY A 198 -1.72 -6.71 3.69
C GLY A 198 -0.45 -5.90 3.94
N VAL A 199 0.03 -5.19 2.93
CA VAL A 199 1.19 -4.29 3.00
C VAL A 199 0.74 -2.87 2.71
N HIS A 200 0.82 -2.00 3.71
CA HIS A 200 0.45 -0.59 3.62
C HIS A 200 1.71 0.28 3.64
N ILE A 201 1.98 0.97 2.54
CA ILE A 201 3.19 1.74 2.33
C ILE A 201 2.84 3.21 2.28
N ASN A 202 3.17 3.95 3.34
CA ASN A 202 3.11 5.40 3.35
C ASN A 202 4.35 6.01 2.67
N GLY A 203 4.32 7.32 2.49
CA GLY A 203 5.29 8.03 1.67
C GLY A 203 6.70 8.10 2.20
N ASN A 204 7.51 8.79 1.41
CA ASN A 204 8.93 8.95 1.42
C ASN A 204 9.69 7.61 1.38
N VAL A 205 9.42 6.84 0.33
CA VAL A 205 10.02 5.52 0.12
C VAL A 205 10.93 5.56 -1.10
N GLU A 206 12.09 4.93 -0.98
CA GLU A 206 13.09 4.87 -2.05
C GLU A 206 13.69 3.47 -2.18
N ASN A 207 13.72 2.92 -3.40
CA ASN A 207 14.26 1.62 -3.74
C ASN A 207 13.55 0.48 -2.99
N ILE A 208 12.37 0.12 -3.42
CA ILE A 208 11.58 -0.94 -2.80
C ILE A 208 11.25 -2.05 -3.81
N TYR A 209 11.44 -3.28 -3.39
CA TYR A 209 10.94 -4.48 -4.04
C TYR A 209 9.81 -5.10 -3.21
N VAL A 210 8.65 -5.28 -3.83
CA VAL A 210 7.52 -6.02 -3.26
C VAL A 210 7.19 -7.16 -4.22
N GLY A 211 7.26 -8.40 -3.76
CA GLY A 211 7.09 -9.52 -4.68
C GLY A 211 6.57 -10.80 -4.06
N ARG A 212 5.84 -11.59 -4.86
CA ARG A 212 5.26 -12.88 -4.44
C ARG A 212 4.39 -12.76 -3.18
N ILE A 213 3.48 -11.77 -3.21
CA ILE A 213 2.52 -11.51 -2.14
C ILE A 213 1.18 -12.14 -2.52
N SER A 214 0.56 -12.84 -1.58
CA SER A 214 -0.71 -13.51 -1.85
C SER A 214 -1.61 -13.58 -0.62
N GLY A 215 -2.89 -13.84 -0.85
CA GLY A 215 -3.79 -14.22 0.23
C GLY A 215 -5.11 -13.47 0.29
N GLU A 216 -5.69 -13.51 1.47
CA GLU A 216 -7.01 -12.96 1.78
C GLU A 216 -6.86 -11.73 2.68
N VAL A 217 -7.32 -10.60 2.18
CA VAL A 217 -7.33 -9.32 2.89
C VAL A 217 -8.70 -8.66 2.79
N GLY A 218 -9.01 -7.79 3.73
CA GLY A 218 -10.28 -7.08 3.77
C GLY A 218 -10.26 -5.74 3.02
N ASP A 219 -9.07 -5.24 2.71
CA ASP A 219 -8.83 -4.02 1.94
C ASP A 219 -7.74 -4.29 0.88
N ASP A 220 -6.76 -3.44 0.69
CA ASP A 220 -5.74 -3.59 -0.33
C ASP A 220 -4.73 -4.72 0.00
N LEU A 221 -4.40 -5.58 -0.98
CA LEU A 221 -3.31 -6.56 -0.80
C LEU A 221 -1.97 -5.86 -0.59
N VAL A 222 -1.73 -4.83 -1.42
CA VAL A 222 -0.61 -3.90 -1.31
C VAL A 222 -1.14 -2.51 -1.63
N ALA A 223 -0.89 -1.54 -0.75
CA ALA A 223 -1.22 -0.14 -0.94
C ALA A 223 0.03 0.72 -0.95
N PHE A 224 0.13 1.62 -1.93
CA PHE A 224 1.16 2.67 -2.01
C PHE A 224 0.49 4.02 -1.72
N ASN A 225 0.25 4.29 -0.45
CA ASN A 225 -0.48 5.46 0.02
C ASN A 225 0.50 6.56 0.42
N MET A 226 1.10 7.22 -0.57
CA MET A 226 2.07 8.30 -0.38
C MET A 226 1.43 9.52 0.26
N PHE A 227 0.12 9.72 0.05
CA PHE A 227 -0.70 10.76 0.64
C PHE A 227 -2.02 10.14 1.07
N ASP A 228 -2.09 9.71 2.31
CA ASP A 228 -3.19 8.92 2.86
C ASP A 228 -4.02 9.73 3.87
N TRP A 229 -5.07 9.14 4.36
CA TRP A 229 -5.92 9.70 5.40
C TRP A 229 -5.10 10.03 6.65
N GLN A 230 -5.32 11.21 7.20
CA GLN A 230 -4.57 11.74 8.35
C GLN A 230 -4.49 10.76 9.53
N ASP A 231 -5.59 10.04 9.82
CA ASP A 231 -5.67 9.12 10.96
C ASP A 231 -5.00 7.76 10.69
N SER A 232 -4.59 7.45 9.46
CA SER A 232 -3.94 6.19 9.08
C SER A 232 -2.49 6.37 8.63
N SER A 233 -2.12 7.58 8.23
CA SER A 233 -0.79 7.87 7.72
C SER A 233 0.22 8.05 8.84
N ILE A 234 1.35 7.36 8.74
CA ILE A 234 2.51 7.59 9.63
C ILE A 234 3.45 8.63 9.04
N ASN A 235 3.39 8.79 7.72
CA ASN A 235 4.27 9.67 6.98
C ASN A 235 3.69 9.98 5.59
N PHE A 236 4.09 11.06 4.96
CA PHE A 236 3.88 11.32 3.53
C PHE A 236 5.13 11.81 2.84
N GLY A 237 5.12 11.69 1.52
CA GLY A 237 6.21 12.06 0.66
C GLY A 237 6.25 11.17 -0.58
N PRO A 238 7.18 11.40 -1.50
CA PRO A 238 7.27 10.63 -2.74
C PRO A 238 7.63 9.17 -2.50
N CYS A 239 7.20 8.32 -3.43
CA CYS A 239 7.68 6.96 -3.57
C CYS A 239 8.38 6.81 -4.91
N LYS A 240 9.61 6.31 -4.93
CA LYS A 240 10.39 6.18 -6.14
C LYS A 240 11.20 4.88 -6.19
N ASN A 241 11.44 4.42 -7.42
CA ASN A 241 12.18 3.20 -7.72
C ASN A 241 11.51 1.97 -7.11
N VAL A 242 10.31 1.64 -7.62
CA VAL A 242 9.44 0.57 -7.15
C VAL A 242 9.40 -0.57 -8.15
N ILE A 243 9.61 -1.80 -7.70
CA ILE A 243 9.15 -3.00 -8.41
C ILE A 243 8.17 -3.74 -7.51
N CYS A 244 6.92 -3.89 -7.99
CA CYS A 244 5.87 -4.64 -7.32
C CYS A 244 5.36 -5.72 -8.27
N GLU A 245 5.61 -7.00 -7.95
CA GLU A 245 5.35 -8.07 -8.89
C GLU A 245 4.86 -9.37 -8.26
N ASN A 246 4.23 -10.22 -9.09
CA ASN A 246 3.75 -11.53 -8.67
C ASN A 246 2.77 -11.45 -7.48
N LEU A 247 1.73 -10.61 -7.62
CA LEU A 247 0.66 -10.49 -6.64
C LEU A 247 -0.49 -11.43 -6.99
N THR A 248 -1.04 -12.12 -5.99
CA THR A 248 -2.22 -12.95 -6.17
C THR A 248 -3.23 -12.71 -5.05
N LEU A 249 -4.27 -11.95 -5.36
CA LEU A 249 -5.35 -11.68 -4.43
C LEU A 249 -6.33 -12.87 -4.42
N SER A 250 -6.72 -13.31 -3.22
CA SER A 250 -7.71 -14.39 -3.06
C SER A 250 -9.08 -13.96 -3.59
N LYS A 251 -9.81 -14.92 -4.16
CA LYS A 251 -11.20 -14.69 -4.58
C LYS A 251 -12.13 -14.36 -3.41
N SER A 252 -11.81 -14.80 -2.21
CA SER A 252 -12.53 -14.49 -0.98
C SER A 252 -12.26 -13.10 -0.41
N SER A 253 -11.24 -12.41 -0.89
CA SER A 253 -10.96 -11.05 -0.44
C SER A 253 -12.14 -10.13 -0.73
N HIS A 254 -12.41 -9.24 0.21
CA HIS A 254 -13.56 -8.34 0.11
C HIS A 254 -13.32 -7.24 -0.93
N TYR A 255 -12.18 -6.57 -0.85
CA TYR A 255 -11.77 -5.50 -1.75
C TYR A 255 -10.83 -6.02 -2.86
N LYS A 256 -10.99 -5.54 -4.08
CA LYS A 256 -10.31 -6.08 -5.26
C LYS A 256 -9.47 -5.02 -5.99
N ALA A 257 -9.02 -4.00 -5.28
CA ALA A 257 -8.19 -2.95 -5.86
C ALA A 257 -6.71 -3.09 -5.45
N LEU A 258 -5.84 -2.46 -6.21
CA LEU A 258 -4.52 -2.03 -5.78
C LEU A 258 -4.54 -0.51 -5.74
N ARG A 259 -4.29 0.05 -4.57
CA ARG A 259 -4.37 1.48 -4.34
C ARG A 259 -3.01 2.13 -4.45
N ILE A 260 -2.96 3.26 -5.15
CA ILE A 260 -1.80 4.12 -5.25
C ILE A 260 -2.32 5.54 -5.05
N GLU A 261 -2.08 6.08 -3.86
CA GLU A 261 -2.55 7.42 -3.52
C GLU A 261 -1.40 8.42 -3.59
N THR A 262 -1.55 9.36 -4.51
CA THR A 262 -0.69 10.53 -4.66
C THR A 262 -1.40 11.75 -4.10
N GLY A 263 -0.69 12.85 -3.92
CA GLY A 263 -1.29 14.09 -3.46
C GLY A 263 -0.26 15.19 -3.29
N ILE A 264 -0.73 16.40 -3.02
CA ILE A 264 0.14 17.53 -2.69
C ILE A 264 -0.18 17.98 -1.26
N TYR A 265 0.84 18.02 -0.42
CA TYR A 265 0.75 18.62 0.91
C TYR A 265 1.40 19.99 0.91
N THR A 266 0.67 21.00 1.37
CA THR A 266 1.18 22.36 1.52
C THR A 266 1.26 22.72 3.00
N PHE A 267 2.47 22.99 3.46
CA PHE A 267 2.73 23.44 4.84
C PHE A 267 2.24 24.87 5.07
N ASP A 268 2.10 25.26 6.34
CA ASP A 268 1.69 26.63 6.73
C ASP A 268 2.66 27.71 6.28
N ASP A 269 3.93 27.38 6.09
CA ASP A 269 4.95 28.28 5.55
C ASP A 269 4.90 28.41 4.02
N GLY A 270 3.99 27.71 3.35
CA GLY A 270 3.81 27.68 1.91
C GLY A 270 4.75 26.72 1.17
N SER A 271 5.61 25.99 1.87
CA SER A 271 6.38 24.91 1.25
C SER A 271 5.48 23.75 0.85
N VAL A 272 5.88 23.00 -0.19
CA VAL A 272 5.05 21.98 -0.83
C VAL A 272 5.80 20.66 -0.90
N VAL A 273 5.11 19.57 -0.57
CA VAL A 273 5.56 18.20 -0.82
C VAL A 273 4.63 17.57 -1.84
N ASP A 274 5.18 17.16 -2.97
CA ASP A 274 4.50 16.31 -3.94
C ASP A 274 4.73 14.83 -3.55
N CYS A 275 3.69 14.18 -3.10
CA CYS A 275 3.69 12.76 -2.76
C CYS A 275 3.56 11.93 -4.04
N ALA A 276 4.56 12.04 -4.88
CA ALA A 276 4.60 11.49 -6.23
C ALA A 276 4.99 10.02 -6.28
N LEU A 277 4.57 9.31 -7.34
CA LEU A 277 5.09 8.00 -7.69
C LEU A 277 5.98 8.09 -8.94
N ASN A 278 7.26 7.76 -8.79
CA ASN A 278 8.21 7.84 -9.91
C ASN A 278 9.01 6.56 -10.09
N ASN A 279 9.21 6.16 -11.35
CA ASN A 279 9.92 4.96 -11.74
C ASN A 279 9.35 3.71 -11.05
N ALA A 280 8.17 3.27 -11.48
CA ALA A 280 7.47 2.16 -10.88
C ALA A 280 7.08 1.09 -11.92
N ILE A 281 7.26 -0.16 -11.55
CA ILE A 281 6.82 -1.34 -12.32
C ILE A 281 5.88 -2.16 -11.46
N PHE A 282 4.65 -2.36 -11.96
CA PHE A 282 3.65 -3.26 -11.42
C PHE A 282 3.39 -4.37 -12.42
N ARG A 283 3.73 -5.62 -12.11
CA ARG A 283 3.60 -6.69 -13.08
C ARG A 283 3.20 -8.05 -12.51
N LYS A 284 2.61 -8.90 -13.37
CA LYS A 284 2.19 -10.27 -13.02
C LYS A 284 1.21 -10.28 -11.84
N ILE A 285 0.14 -9.51 -11.96
CA ILE A 285 -0.84 -9.32 -10.90
C ILE A 285 -2.14 -10.03 -11.27
N ARG A 286 -2.69 -10.78 -10.31
CA ARG A 286 -3.89 -11.61 -10.47
C ARG A 286 -4.91 -11.36 -9.36
N GLY A 287 -6.18 -11.39 -9.69
CA GLY A 287 -7.30 -11.24 -8.76
C GLY A 287 -7.65 -9.81 -8.40
N ILE A 288 -6.83 -8.84 -8.79
CA ILE A 288 -7.11 -7.41 -8.68
C ILE A 288 -7.91 -6.98 -9.90
N LYS A 289 -9.01 -6.23 -9.70
CA LYS A 289 -9.93 -5.79 -10.74
C LYS A 289 -9.70 -4.35 -11.16
N THR A 290 -9.15 -3.52 -10.29
CA THR A 290 -8.85 -2.13 -10.59
C THR A 290 -7.54 -1.66 -9.96
N PHE A 291 -6.84 -0.82 -10.69
CA PHE A 291 -5.65 -0.11 -10.22
C PHE A 291 -6.04 1.36 -10.06
N LYS A 292 -6.01 1.82 -8.81
CA LYS A 292 -6.43 3.18 -8.46
C LYS A 292 -5.19 4.06 -8.24
N LEU A 293 -4.92 4.97 -9.20
CA LEU A 293 -3.91 6.02 -9.07
C LEU A 293 -4.65 7.34 -8.91
N TYR A 294 -4.88 7.77 -7.67
CA TYR A 294 -5.71 8.92 -7.41
C TYR A 294 -5.34 9.63 -6.11
N CYS A 295 -5.97 10.77 -5.88
CA CYS A 295 -5.81 11.56 -4.67
C CYS A 295 -7.17 11.73 -3.99
N GLN A 296 -7.20 11.53 -2.68
CA GLN A 296 -8.37 11.80 -1.84
C GLN A 296 -8.15 12.99 -0.88
N THR A 297 -7.22 13.88 -1.22
CA THR A 297 -6.78 15.01 -0.39
C THR A 297 -7.90 15.76 0.34
N PRO A 298 -9.01 16.18 -0.31
CA PRO A 298 -10.05 16.94 0.37
C PRO A 298 -10.79 16.15 1.45
N VAL A 299 -10.80 14.83 1.36
CA VAL A 299 -11.39 13.96 2.38
C VAL A 299 -10.45 13.82 3.59
N TYR A 300 -9.16 13.65 3.30
CA TYR A 300 -8.18 13.29 4.31
C TYR A 300 -7.64 14.47 5.09
N PHE A 301 -7.65 15.66 4.49
CA PHE A 301 -7.13 16.89 5.09
C PHE A 301 -8.12 18.05 4.91
N PRO A 302 -9.28 18.00 5.59
CA PRO A 302 -10.32 19.03 5.42
C PRO A 302 -9.86 20.44 5.81
N ASP A 303 -8.85 20.54 6.68
CA ASP A 303 -8.26 21.83 7.09
C ASP A 303 -7.29 22.40 6.04
N ASN A 304 -6.92 21.58 5.07
CA ASN A 304 -6.01 21.96 3.98
C ASN A 304 -6.82 22.59 2.83
N GLY A 305 -7.60 23.50 2.96
CA GLY A 305 -8.54 24.10 1.98
C GLY A 305 -8.36 23.73 0.51
N PRO A 306 -9.35 23.87 -0.34
CA PRO A 306 -9.28 23.41 -1.74
C PRO A 306 -8.14 24.06 -2.54
N GLU A 307 -7.71 25.24 -2.16
CA GLU A 307 -6.58 25.95 -2.77
C GLU A 307 -5.21 25.34 -2.44
N ARG A 308 -5.13 24.48 -1.44
CA ARG A 308 -3.92 23.75 -1.01
C ARG A 308 -3.89 22.31 -1.46
N ALA A 309 -4.99 21.83 -2.03
CA ALA A 309 -5.11 20.47 -2.49
C ALA A 309 -4.52 20.31 -3.89
N GLY A 310 -3.97 19.13 -4.16
CA GLY A 310 -3.50 18.77 -5.49
C GLY A 310 -3.49 17.27 -5.66
N VAL A 311 -3.69 16.80 -6.88
CA VAL A 311 -3.77 15.37 -7.18
C VAL A 311 -2.40 14.66 -7.12
N GLY A 312 -1.32 15.41 -6.90
CA GLY A 312 0.03 14.86 -6.95
C GLY A 312 0.48 14.50 -8.36
N SER A 313 1.63 13.87 -8.43
CA SER A 313 2.20 13.52 -9.73
C SER A 313 2.75 12.09 -9.78
N GLY A 314 3.13 11.66 -10.99
CA GLY A 314 3.85 10.42 -11.23
C GLY A 314 4.52 10.43 -12.60
N ASP A 315 5.60 9.69 -12.75
CA ASP A 315 6.26 9.53 -14.04
C ASP A 315 6.92 8.16 -14.17
N ASN A 316 7.01 7.68 -15.41
CA ASN A 316 7.59 6.37 -15.72
C ASN A 316 6.93 5.23 -14.93
N ILE A 317 5.62 5.08 -15.08
CA ILE A 317 4.83 4.02 -14.43
C ILE A 317 4.49 2.95 -15.47
N LEU A 318 4.87 1.71 -15.22
CA LEU A 318 4.59 0.56 -16.07
C LEU A 318 3.65 -0.42 -15.33
N PHE A 319 2.55 -0.77 -15.97
CA PHE A 319 1.73 -1.93 -15.65
C PHE A 319 1.89 -2.99 -16.73
N GLU A 320 2.26 -4.22 -16.36
CA GLU A 320 2.60 -5.27 -17.31
C GLU A 320 2.09 -6.65 -16.86
N ASP A 321 1.73 -7.49 -17.83
CA ASP A 321 1.30 -8.88 -17.60
C ASP A 321 0.15 -8.98 -16.58
N ILE A 322 -0.93 -8.25 -16.81
CA ILE A 322 -2.07 -8.13 -15.88
C ILE A 322 -3.34 -8.66 -16.54
N GLU A 323 -4.05 -9.51 -15.82
CA GLU A 323 -5.39 -9.96 -16.17
C GLU A 323 -6.43 -9.29 -15.27
N ILE A 324 -7.45 -8.69 -15.88
CA ILE A 324 -8.52 -7.98 -15.19
C ILE A 324 -9.87 -8.55 -15.64
N ASP A 325 -10.71 -8.91 -14.68
CA ASP A 325 -12.11 -9.28 -14.93
C ASP A 325 -13.03 -8.30 -14.19
N LEU A 326 -13.69 -7.41 -14.94
CA LEU A 326 -14.62 -6.40 -14.39
C LEU A 326 -16.02 -6.95 -14.28
N ASP A 327 -16.21 -8.07 -13.59
CA ASP A 327 -17.48 -8.79 -13.40
C ASP A 327 -18.41 -8.15 -12.36
N SER A 328 -17.93 -7.17 -11.60
CA SER A 328 -18.68 -6.51 -10.54
C SER A 328 -18.09 -5.12 -10.23
N PRO A 329 -18.88 -4.19 -9.68
CA PRO A 329 -18.35 -3.00 -9.02
C PRO A 329 -17.42 -3.42 -7.89
N ILE A 330 -16.31 -2.70 -7.73
CA ILE A 330 -15.18 -3.17 -6.95
C ILE A 330 -15.31 -2.86 -5.48
N ASP A 331 -16.09 -1.85 -5.17
CA ASP A 331 -16.10 -1.27 -3.85
C ASP A 331 -17.32 -1.67 -3.03
N LEU A 332 -17.09 -2.49 -2.03
CA LEU A 332 -18.06 -2.73 -0.98
C LEU A 332 -17.96 -1.73 0.19
N LEU A 333 -16.86 -1.00 0.31
CA LEU A 333 -16.84 0.27 1.03
C LEU A 333 -17.76 1.29 0.35
N ASP A 334 -18.07 1.03 -0.89
CA ASP A 334 -19.02 1.75 -1.73
C ASP A 334 -20.47 1.29 -1.58
N GLU A 335 -20.89 0.74 -0.47
CA GLU A 335 -22.29 0.94 -0.06
C GLU A 335 -22.66 2.44 -0.13
N TYR A 336 -21.67 3.31 0.08
CA TYR A 336 -21.78 4.75 -0.13
C TYR A 336 -21.84 5.14 -1.62
N LEU A 337 -21.03 4.56 -2.49
CA LEU A 337 -21.01 4.90 -3.91
C LEU A 337 -22.07 4.14 -4.72
N THR A 338 -22.55 3.01 -4.26
CA THR A 338 -23.68 2.31 -4.90
C THR A 338 -25.01 3.06 -4.79
N SER A 339 -25.12 4.02 -3.87
CA SER A 339 -26.29 4.88 -3.74
C SER A 339 -26.21 6.16 -4.58
N HIS A 340 -25.08 6.50 -5.22
CA HIS A 340 -24.83 7.76 -5.91
C HIS A 340 -24.56 7.61 -7.41
N PRO A 341 -24.75 8.67 -8.24
CA PRO A 341 -24.78 8.59 -9.69
C PRO A 341 -23.46 8.31 -10.43
N ILE A 342 -22.32 8.19 -9.76
CA ILE A 342 -21.13 7.54 -10.34
C ILE A 342 -21.43 6.07 -10.66
N LYS A 343 -22.67 5.69 -10.40
CA LYS A 343 -23.27 4.44 -10.77
C LYS A 343 -22.90 4.06 -12.18
N GLY A 344 -22.05 3.06 -12.24
CA GLY A 344 -21.84 2.35 -13.45
C GLY A 344 -20.55 2.67 -14.21
N THR A 345 -19.73 3.65 -13.85
CA THR A 345 -18.41 3.77 -14.46
C THR A 345 -17.39 2.97 -13.66
N ILE A 346 -16.93 1.87 -14.24
CA ILE A 346 -15.85 1.05 -13.70
C ILE A 346 -14.70 0.96 -14.70
N ALA A 347 -13.48 0.90 -14.21
CA ALA A 347 -12.32 0.78 -15.08
C ALA A 347 -11.25 -0.15 -14.49
N GLY A 348 -10.49 -0.80 -15.36
CA GLY A 348 -9.30 -1.52 -14.95
C GLY A 348 -8.24 -0.59 -14.39
N PHE A 349 -8.13 0.63 -14.93
CA PHE A 349 -7.21 1.66 -14.46
C PHE A 349 -7.98 2.95 -14.19
N GLU A 350 -8.01 3.39 -12.94
CA GLU A 350 -8.58 4.66 -12.51
C GLU A 350 -7.44 5.66 -12.28
N LEU A 351 -7.35 6.67 -13.15
CA LEU A 351 -6.22 7.58 -13.25
C LEU A 351 -6.62 8.98 -12.84
N GLY A 352 -6.44 9.29 -11.58
CA GLY A 352 -6.83 10.58 -10.97
C GLY A 352 -5.65 11.43 -10.51
N THR A 353 -4.45 11.18 -11.02
CA THR A 353 -3.22 11.95 -10.74
C THR A 353 -2.61 12.51 -12.02
N ASN A 354 -1.65 13.43 -11.91
CA ASN A 354 -0.88 13.95 -13.05
C ASN A 354 0.25 12.98 -13.40
N ILE A 355 0.19 12.36 -14.57
CA ILE A 355 1.17 11.34 -14.98
C ILE A 355 1.90 11.81 -16.24
N GLY A 356 3.24 11.82 -16.20
CA GLY A 356 4.07 12.09 -17.37
C GLY A 356 3.98 10.93 -18.37
N ASN A 357 4.60 9.81 -18.06
CA ASN A 357 4.60 8.62 -18.90
C ASN A 357 3.95 7.45 -18.18
N LEU A 358 2.87 6.92 -18.75
CA LEU A 358 2.17 5.72 -18.28
C LEU A 358 2.23 4.65 -19.38
N TYR A 359 2.64 3.46 -18.98
CA TYR A 359 2.76 2.32 -19.89
C TYR A 359 1.83 1.20 -19.41
N LEU A 360 0.95 0.72 -20.31
CA LEU A 360 0.12 -0.47 -20.12
C LEU A 360 0.57 -1.49 -21.17
N ARG A 361 1.16 -2.59 -20.75
CA ARG A 361 1.74 -3.60 -21.63
C ARG A 361 1.24 -5.01 -21.27
N ASN A 362 0.85 -5.79 -22.25
CA ASN A 362 0.32 -7.14 -22.04
C ASN A 362 -0.86 -7.14 -21.04
N ILE A 363 -1.86 -6.31 -21.28
CA ILE A 363 -3.07 -6.24 -20.45
C ILE A 363 -4.18 -7.02 -21.13
N ASP A 364 -4.76 -7.97 -20.39
CA ASP A 364 -5.95 -8.70 -20.79
C ASP A 364 -7.12 -8.31 -19.87
N ILE A 365 -8.12 -7.66 -20.43
CA ILE A 365 -9.27 -7.17 -19.66
C ILE A 365 -10.59 -7.68 -20.21
N THR A 366 -11.42 -8.26 -19.34
CA THR A 366 -12.78 -8.65 -19.65
C THR A 366 -13.75 -7.58 -19.15
N LEU A 367 -14.50 -6.98 -20.07
CA LEU A 367 -15.52 -5.99 -19.81
C LEU A 367 -16.90 -6.63 -19.96
N HIS A 368 -17.70 -6.63 -18.92
CA HIS A 368 -19.06 -7.16 -18.90
C HIS A 368 -20.09 -6.06 -19.24
N ARG A 369 -20.01 -5.49 -20.44
CA ARG A 369 -20.82 -4.33 -20.85
C ARG A 369 -22.33 -4.58 -20.90
N ASP A 370 -22.77 -5.81 -20.95
CA ASP A 370 -24.21 -6.17 -20.82
C ASP A 370 -24.73 -5.86 -19.41
N SER A 371 -23.89 -6.10 -18.38
CA SER A 371 -24.23 -5.83 -16.97
C SER A 371 -23.73 -4.46 -16.52
N TYR A 372 -22.58 -4.04 -17.04
CA TYR A 372 -21.89 -2.77 -16.71
C TYR A 372 -21.58 -1.99 -17.98
N PRO A 373 -22.56 -1.30 -18.58
CA PRO A 373 -22.40 -0.62 -19.87
C PRO A 373 -21.30 0.43 -19.90
N LEU A 374 -20.97 1.02 -18.72
CA LEU A 374 -19.94 2.05 -18.57
C LEU A 374 -18.63 1.46 -18.03
N SER A 375 -18.19 0.32 -18.56
CA SER A 375 -16.93 -0.30 -18.20
C SER A 375 -15.84 0.00 -19.23
N TYR A 376 -14.64 0.31 -18.76
CA TYR A 376 -13.52 0.81 -19.56
C TYR A 376 -12.20 0.13 -19.19
N LEU A 377 -11.24 0.15 -20.11
CA LEU A 377 -9.85 -0.16 -19.81
C LEU A 377 -9.28 0.86 -18.82
N ALA A 378 -9.45 2.14 -19.13
CA ALA A 378 -8.96 3.23 -18.30
C ALA A 378 -9.98 4.39 -18.23
N CYS A 379 -10.11 4.95 -17.04
CA CYS A 379 -10.81 6.23 -16.80
C CYS A 379 -9.83 7.26 -16.24
N ILE A 380 -9.79 8.44 -16.85
CA ILE A 380 -8.93 9.54 -16.44
C ILE A 380 -9.78 10.66 -15.86
N GLY A 381 -9.49 11.03 -14.63
CA GLY A 381 -10.15 12.10 -13.91
C GLY A 381 -9.98 11.92 -12.40
N PRO A 382 -9.81 13.02 -11.65
CA PRO A 382 -9.69 12.93 -10.20
C PRO A 382 -11.01 12.44 -9.61
N LYS A 383 -10.92 11.46 -8.70
CA LYS A 383 -12.04 10.96 -7.90
C LYS A 383 -11.93 11.46 -6.47
N SER A 384 -11.88 12.76 -6.33
CA SER A 384 -11.81 13.37 -5.02
C SER A 384 -13.24 13.60 -4.50
N VAL A 385 -13.58 12.93 -3.44
CA VAL A 385 -14.85 13.06 -2.75
C VAL A 385 -14.59 13.60 -1.36
N ARG A 386 -15.25 14.69 -1.01
CA ARG A 386 -15.24 15.23 0.34
C ARG A 386 -16.63 15.09 0.94
N PHE A 387 -16.73 14.73 2.22
CA PHE A 387 -17.99 14.66 2.92
C PHE A 387 -18.31 15.98 3.63
N GLU A 388 -19.40 16.60 3.27
CA GLU A 388 -19.94 17.76 3.97
C GLU A 388 -21.38 17.48 4.41
N ASN A 389 -21.68 17.71 5.68
CA ASN A 389 -23.03 17.57 6.24
C ASN A 389 -23.71 16.21 5.95
N GLY A 390 -22.94 15.13 5.90
CA GLY A 390 -23.44 13.80 5.62
C GLY A 390 -23.70 13.47 4.15
N GLY A 391 -23.21 14.31 3.23
CA GLY A 391 -23.26 14.10 1.78
C GLY A 391 -21.88 14.23 1.13
N GLU A 392 -21.69 13.57 -0.01
CA GLU A 392 -20.48 13.65 -0.82
C GLU A 392 -20.45 14.96 -1.60
N VAL A 393 -19.33 15.67 -1.55
CA VAL A 393 -19.08 16.87 -2.33
C VAL A 393 -17.82 16.66 -3.16
N PHE A 394 -17.93 16.81 -4.48
CA PHE A 394 -16.77 16.76 -5.37
C PHE A 394 -16.00 18.07 -5.31
N ASP A 395 -14.67 17.97 -5.34
CA ASP A 395 -13.83 19.15 -5.43
C ASP A 395 -13.72 19.59 -6.91
N PRO A 396 -14.39 20.68 -7.29
CA PRO A 396 -14.40 21.14 -8.68
C PRO A 396 -13.06 21.71 -9.14
N TYR A 397 -12.09 21.89 -8.24
CA TYR A 397 -10.80 22.50 -8.55
C TYR A 397 -9.73 21.49 -8.92
N LEU A 398 -9.97 20.18 -8.69
CA LEU A 398 -9.00 19.15 -9.01
C LEU A 398 -9.16 18.69 -10.46
N SER A 399 -8.07 18.71 -11.18
CA SER A 399 -7.96 18.10 -12.51
C SER A 399 -6.75 17.19 -12.57
N SER A 400 -6.82 16.14 -13.39
CA SER A 400 -5.72 15.23 -13.64
C SER A 400 -5.45 15.09 -15.13
N ARG A 401 -4.21 14.75 -15.47
CA ARG A 401 -3.80 14.53 -16.84
C ARG A 401 -2.82 13.39 -16.98
N VAL A 402 -2.88 12.71 -18.10
CA VAL A 402 -1.83 11.80 -18.56
C VAL A 402 -1.20 12.42 -19.79
N GLU A 403 0.09 12.75 -19.75
CA GLU A 403 0.77 13.37 -20.89
C GLU A 403 0.98 12.34 -22.01
N ASN A 404 1.51 11.18 -21.67
CA ASN A 404 1.80 10.12 -22.63
C ASN A 404 1.27 8.78 -22.12
N LEU A 405 0.23 8.26 -22.75
CA LEU A 405 -0.31 6.92 -22.51
C LEU A 405 0.21 5.98 -23.59
N HIS A 406 1.06 5.05 -23.21
CA HIS A 406 1.61 4.03 -24.08
C HIS A 406 0.89 2.71 -23.85
N LEU A 407 0.31 2.15 -24.91
CA LEU A 407 -0.48 0.93 -24.90
C LEU A 407 0.16 -0.09 -25.86
N GLU A 408 0.53 -1.25 -25.35
CA GLU A 408 1.16 -2.30 -26.12
C GLU A 408 0.54 -3.67 -25.78
N ASN A 409 0.11 -4.40 -26.80
CA ASN A 409 -0.52 -5.71 -26.65
C ASN A 409 -1.67 -5.71 -25.65
N ILE A 410 -2.69 -4.88 -25.93
CA ILE A 410 -3.92 -4.79 -25.13
C ILE A 410 -4.97 -5.72 -25.74
N ARG A 411 -5.58 -6.57 -24.90
CA ARG A 411 -6.72 -7.39 -25.27
C ARG A 411 -7.94 -7.01 -24.47
N ILE A 412 -9.07 -6.91 -25.15
CA ILE A 412 -10.37 -6.61 -24.54
C ILE A 412 -11.34 -7.71 -24.95
N ASN A 413 -11.85 -8.47 -23.98
CA ASN A 413 -12.68 -9.65 -24.21
C ASN A 413 -12.01 -10.67 -25.15
N GLY A 414 -10.70 -10.84 -25.01
CA GLY A 414 -9.87 -11.76 -25.81
C GLY A 414 -9.37 -11.22 -27.15
N ASP A 415 -9.87 -10.08 -27.62
CA ASP A 415 -9.54 -9.50 -28.91
C ASP A 415 -8.62 -8.26 -28.77
N ALA A 416 -7.71 -8.07 -29.71
CA ALA A 416 -6.95 -6.83 -29.86
C ALA A 416 -7.79 -5.81 -30.65
N PRO A 417 -8.26 -4.71 -30.03
CA PRO A 417 -9.07 -3.74 -30.72
C PRO A 417 -8.25 -2.98 -31.77
N SER A 418 -8.85 -2.73 -32.94
CA SER A 418 -8.22 -1.89 -33.98
C SER A 418 -8.23 -0.40 -33.60
N ASP A 419 -9.14 0.01 -32.71
CA ASP A 419 -9.24 1.35 -32.14
C ASP A 419 -9.45 1.21 -30.62
N ILE A 420 -8.55 1.77 -29.85
CA ILE A 420 -8.59 1.73 -28.39
C ILE A 420 -9.46 2.84 -27.77
N THR A 421 -9.74 3.88 -28.53
CA THR A 421 -10.44 5.09 -28.04
C THR A 421 -11.78 4.80 -27.35
N PRO A 422 -12.62 3.85 -27.81
CA PRO A 422 -13.89 3.52 -27.14
C PRO A 422 -13.76 2.89 -25.74
N TYR A 423 -12.55 2.50 -25.37
CA TYR A 423 -12.24 1.84 -24.11
C TYR A 423 -11.51 2.73 -23.12
N ILE A 424 -11.30 4.00 -23.49
CA ILE A 424 -10.68 5.02 -22.65
C ILE A 424 -11.70 6.14 -22.44
N LYS A 425 -11.90 6.50 -21.17
CA LYS A 425 -12.84 7.54 -20.79
C LYS A 425 -12.13 8.72 -20.13
N GLU A 426 -12.14 9.87 -20.77
CA GLU A 426 -11.86 11.12 -20.08
C GLU A 426 -13.13 11.52 -19.31
N ILE A 427 -13.00 11.57 -17.99
CA ILE A 427 -14.09 11.98 -17.12
C ILE A 427 -14.08 13.51 -17.14
N VAL A 428 -15.06 14.10 -17.80
CA VAL A 428 -15.50 15.42 -17.45
C VAL A 428 -16.40 15.19 -16.25
N PHE A 429 -16.16 15.82 -15.10
CA PHE A 429 -17.10 15.76 -14.00
C PHE A 429 -18.47 16.17 -14.53
N ASP A 430 -19.21 15.17 -14.96
CA ASP A 430 -20.60 15.33 -15.28
C ASP A 430 -21.28 15.67 -13.97
N ARG A 431 -21.84 16.85 -13.94
CA ARG A 431 -22.69 17.42 -12.93
C ARG A 431 -23.45 16.34 -12.16
N LEU A 432 -22.91 15.91 -11.04
CA LEU A 432 -23.68 15.10 -10.11
C LEU A 432 -24.79 15.92 -9.46
N TYR A 433 -24.61 17.25 -9.47
CA TYR A 433 -25.57 18.23 -9.02
C TYR A 433 -25.63 19.35 -10.06
N ASP A 434 -26.82 19.64 -10.59
CA ASP A 434 -27.07 20.61 -11.66
C ASP A 434 -26.54 22.05 -11.40
N ASP A 435 -26.13 22.33 -10.16
CA ASP A 435 -25.79 23.66 -9.69
C ASP A 435 -24.30 23.91 -9.42
N ILE A 436 -23.42 22.89 -9.51
CA ILE A 436 -21.99 23.06 -9.27
C ILE A 436 -21.24 23.01 -10.60
N PRO A 437 -20.62 24.13 -11.04
CA PRO A 437 -19.81 24.13 -12.26
C PRO A 437 -18.60 23.18 -12.03
N SER A 438 -18.54 22.09 -12.79
CA SER A 438 -17.38 21.20 -12.78
C SER A 438 -16.21 21.90 -13.47
N THR A 439 -15.18 22.22 -12.72
CA THR A 439 -13.89 22.67 -13.26
C THR A 439 -12.85 21.54 -13.28
N GLY A 440 -13.12 20.43 -12.57
CA GLY A 440 -12.26 19.25 -12.57
C GLY A 440 -12.52 18.40 -13.81
N CYS A 441 -11.46 18.03 -14.50
CA CYS A 441 -11.54 17.10 -15.64
C CYS A 441 -10.28 16.24 -15.74
N GLY A 442 -10.44 15.08 -16.36
CA GLY A 442 -9.33 14.24 -16.78
C GLY A 442 -9.02 14.43 -18.24
N LYS A 443 -7.76 14.45 -18.60
CA LYS A 443 -7.31 14.59 -19.98
C LYS A 443 -6.12 13.70 -20.30
N ILE A 444 -6.12 13.10 -21.49
CA ILE A 444 -4.94 12.49 -22.09
C ILE A 444 -4.46 13.38 -23.22
N GLU A 445 -3.15 13.69 -23.23
CA GLU A 445 -2.58 14.51 -24.28
C GLU A 445 -2.17 13.67 -25.49
N ASN A 446 -1.49 12.55 -25.26
CA ASN A 446 -1.02 11.67 -26.33
C ASN A 446 -1.33 10.20 -26.01
N ILE A 447 -1.83 9.47 -27.00
CA ILE A 447 -2.05 8.03 -26.94
C ILE A 447 -1.17 7.37 -27.99
N PHE A 448 -0.32 6.45 -27.55
CA PHE A 448 0.52 5.62 -28.42
C PHE A 448 0.05 4.18 -28.30
N TYR A 449 -0.59 3.66 -29.33
CA TYR A 449 -1.16 2.32 -29.36
C TYR A 449 -0.43 1.45 -30.41
N LYS A 450 0.05 0.26 -29.98
CA LYS A 450 0.78 -0.71 -30.83
C LYS A 450 0.23 -2.11 -30.67
#